data_6ab7d55ade7e149271ded698c84a5d5f
#
_entry.id   6ab7d55ade7e149271ded698c84a5d5f
#
_cell.length_a   1.000
_cell.length_b   1.000
_cell.length_c   1.000
_cell.angle_alpha   90.00
_cell.angle_beta   90.00
_cell.angle_gamma   90.00
#
_symmetry.space_group_name_H-M   'P 1'
#
loop_
_entity.id
_entity.type
_entity.pdbx_description
1 polymer ?
#
loop_
_entity_poly.entity_id
_entity_poly.type
_entity_poly.pdbx_seq_one_letter_code
_entity_poly.pdbx_strand_id
1 'polypeptide(L)'
;MGGLTTVCMPISANVVLGHGVKIFQPDLVNLYGCKVGDDTRIGAFVEVQKNASIGRRCKISSHTFICEGVTIDDDVFVGHGVMFTNDLFPRASVDGRLQTEADWKVVPTRVKRGASIGSGVVILAGVTIGEGAMIGAGAVVTHDVPDHHVAKGLPARLGRELSTTSTPSR
;
A
#
# COMPACT_ATOMS: atom_id res chain seq x y z
N MET A 1 3.55 -14.47 38.49
CA MET A 1 4.43 -14.32 37.33
C MET A 1 3.85 -13.19 36.48
N GLY A 2 4.44 -12.00 36.53
CA GLY A 2 3.97 -10.84 35.75
C GLY A 2 4.32 -11.05 34.28
N GLY A 3 3.28 -11.20 33.44
CA GLY A 3 3.45 -11.20 32.01
C GLY A 3 4.00 -9.83 31.57
N LEU A 4 5.10 -9.83 30.83
CA LEU A 4 5.63 -8.66 30.16
C LEU A 4 4.55 -8.15 29.19
N THR A 5 3.93 -7.05 29.51
CA THR A 5 3.05 -6.34 28.57
C THR A 5 3.98 -5.73 27.51
N THR A 6 4.01 -6.33 26.32
CA THR A 6 4.71 -5.74 25.19
C THR A 6 3.91 -4.51 24.75
N VAL A 7 4.40 -3.33 25.08
CA VAL A 7 3.86 -2.08 24.53
C VAL A 7 4.32 -1.99 23.09
N CYS A 8 3.38 -2.10 22.15
CA CYS A 8 3.65 -1.90 20.75
C CYS A 8 3.83 -0.39 20.50
N MET A 9 5.02 0.03 20.06
CA MET A 9 5.26 1.42 19.68
C MET A 9 4.60 1.69 18.33
N PRO A 10 3.97 2.86 18.13
CA PRO A 10 3.36 3.22 16.83
C PRO A 10 4.33 3.10 15.65
N ILE A 11 5.59 3.38 15.89
CA ILE A 11 6.70 3.18 14.94
C ILE A 11 7.73 2.27 15.62
N SER A 12 7.81 1.03 15.16
CA SER A 12 8.74 0.04 15.73
C SER A 12 10.19 0.38 15.40
N ALA A 13 11.11 -0.02 16.28
CA ALA A 13 12.54 0.26 16.13
C ALA A 13 13.19 -0.36 14.87
N ASN A 14 12.56 -1.34 14.26
CA ASN A 14 13.01 -2.00 13.03
C ASN A 14 12.48 -1.36 11.73
N VAL A 15 11.84 -0.19 11.82
CA VAL A 15 11.43 0.61 10.66
C VAL A 15 12.62 1.41 10.16
N VAL A 16 12.84 1.39 8.84
CA VAL A 16 13.87 2.19 8.18
C VAL A 16 13.20 3.41 7.53
N LEU A 17 13.47 4.59 8.05
CA LEU A 17 13.00 5.86 7.50
C LEU A 17 14.15 6.58 6.78
N GLY A 18 13.89 7.01 5.55
CA GLY A 18 14.80 7.86 4.78
C GLY A 18 14.87 9.30 5.31
N HIS A 19 15.75 10.09 4.70
CA HIS A 19 15.88 11.51 5.03
C HIS A 19 14.61 12.29 4.67
N GLY A 20 14.21 13.24 5.52
CA GLY A 20 13.07 14.12 5.24
C GLY A 20 11.69 13.49 5.26
N VAL A 21 11.55 12.22 5.68
CA VAL A 21 10.24 11.58 5.86
C VAL A 21 9.41 12.35 6.87
N LYS A 22 8.14 12.61 6.52
CA LYS A 22 7.20 13.32 7.39
C LYS A 22 6.00 12.44 7.73
N ILE A 23 5.84 12.12 9.01
CA ILE A 23 4.68 11.40 9.55
C ILE A 23 3.86 12.42 10.33
N PHE A 24 2.65 12.74 9.85
CA PHE A 24 1.88 13.87 10.37
C PHE A 24 1.25 13.63 11.74
N GLN A 25 1.04 12.41 12.13
CA GLN A 25 0.53 12.03 13.46
C GLN A 25 1.23 10.74 13.88
N PRO A 26 2.48 10.82 14.36
CA PRO A 26 3.29 9.63 14.62
C PRO A 26 2.67 8.68 15.66
N ASP A 27 1.86 9.20 16.57
CA ASP A 27 1.16 8.39 17.59
C ASP A 27 -0.09 7.67 17.04
N LEU A 28 -0.52 8.00 15.82
CA LEU A 28 -1.72 7.47 15.17
C LEU A 28 -1.38 6.62 13.93
N VAL A 29 -0.18 6.11 13.82
CA VAL A 29 0.22 5.18 12.75
C VAL A 29 0.63 3.84 13.34
N ASN A 30 0.73 2.81 12.51
CA ASN A 30 1.29 1.51 12.90
C ASN A 30 2.32 1.09 11.84
N LEU A 31 3.60 1.38 12.08
CA LEU A 31 4.68 1.04 11.18
C LEU A 31 5.61 0.00 11.84
N TYR A 32 5.86 -1.12 11.19
CA TYR A 32 6.76 -2.14 11.69
C TYR A 32 7.47 -2.92 10.58
N GLY A 33 8.78 -3.10 10.71
CA GLY A 33 9.61 -3.90 9.80
C GLY A 33 9.59 -3.47 8.34
N CYS A 34 9.18 -2.24 8.05
CA CYS A 34 9.05 -1.69 6.71
C CYS A 34 10.15 -0.69 6.39
N LYS A 35 10.22 -0.27 5.12
CA LYS A 35 11.13 0.77 4.63
C LYS A 35 10.36 1.89 3.98
N VAL A 36 10.73 3.13 4.28
CA VAL A 36 10.14 4.35 3.69
C VAL A 36 11.27 5.24 3.16
N GLY A 37 11.24 5.52 1.87
CA GLY A 37 12.25 6.34 1.19
C GLY A 37 12.12 7.83 1.48
N ASP A 38 13.16 8.57 1.06
CA ASP A 38 13.35 10.00 1.35
C ASP A 38 12.15 10.86 0.93
N ASP A 39 11.90 11.93 1.66
CA ASP A 39 10.89 12.97 1.40
C ASP A 39 9.45 12.46 1.30
N THR A 40 9.19 11.20 1.68
CA THR A 40 7.85 10.61 1.68
C THR A 40 7.02 11.14 2.83
N ARG A 41 5.72 11.32 2.58
CA ARG A 41 4.75 11.84 3.55
C ARG A 41 3.71 10.77 3.89
N ILE A 42 3.47 10.56 5.18
CA ILE A 42 2.53 9.58 5.70
C ILE A 42 1.48 10.29 6.56
N GLY A 43 0.21 10.08 6.23
CA GLY A 43 -0.95 10.59 6.98
C GLY A 43 -1.24 9.79 8.24
N ALA A 44 -2.21 10.27 9.03
CA ALA A 44 -2.68 9.56 10.22
C ALA A 44 -3.41 8.26 9.88
N PHE A 45 -3.43 7.33 10.83
CA PHE A 45 -4.10 6.03 10.72
C PHE A 45 -3.61 5.16 9.55
N VAL A 46 -2.36 5.35 9.14
CA VAL A 46 -1.70 4.50 8.16
C VAL A 46 -1.06 3.32 8.88
N GLU A 47 -1.27 2.12 8.35
CA GLU A 47 -0.52 0.93 8.75
C GLU A 47 0.38 0.48 7.61
N VAL A 48 1.66 0.20 7.91
CA VAL A 48 2.62 -0.40 6.98
C VAL A 48 3.30 -1.57 7.67
N GLN A 49 3.08 -2.75 7.12
CA GLN A 49 3.56 -4.01 7.71
C GLN A 49 5.02 -4.32 7.35
N LYS A 50 5.56 -5.31 8.06
CA LYS A 50 6.90 -5.86 7.80
C LYS A 50 7.08 -6.22 6.32
N ASN A 51 8.30 -6.12 5.83
CA ASN A 51 8.65 -6.46 4.45
C ASN A 51 7.93 -5.66 3.35
N ALA A 52 7.15 -4.63 3.72
CA ALA A 52 6.65 -3.65 2.77
C ALA A 52 7.70 -2.55 2.54
N SER A 53 7.71 -1.98 1.34
CA SER A 53 8.61 -0.89 0.99
C SER A 53 7.90 0.23 0.23
N ILE A 54 8.20 1.48 0.61
CA ILE A 54 7.69 2.69 -0.01
C ILE A 54 8.90 3.49 -0.49
N GLY A 55 8.88 3.89 -1.74
CA GLY A 55 9.93 4.68 -2.37
C GLY A 55 10.00 6.13 -1.87
N ARG A 56 10.72 6.94 -2.61
CA ARG A 56 10.96 8.36 -2.29
C ARG A 56 9.84 9.25 -2.82
N ARG A 57 9.63 10.41 -2.15
CA ARG A 57 8.68 11.45 -2.57
C ARG A 57 7.25 10.93 -2.77
N CYS A 58 6.89 9.85 -2.08
CA CYS A 58 5.54 9.33 -2.07
C CYS A 58 4.63 10.14 -1.15
N LYS A 59 3.34 10.09 -1.42
CA LYS A 59 2.31 10.64 -0.55
C LYS A 59 1.31 9.56 -0.20
N ILE A 60 1.35 9.07 1.03
CA ILE A 60 0.44 8.05 1.56
C ILE A 60 -0.60 8.77 2.42
N SER A 61 -1.83 8.80 1.96
CA SER A 61 -2.91 9.50 2.67
C SER A 61 -3.47 8.66 3.81
N SER A 62 -4.23 9.30 4.71
CA SER A 62 -4.72 8.69 5.94
C SER A 62 -5.59 7.45 5.72
N HIS A 63 -5.65 6.56 6.72
CA HIS A 63 -6.46 5.33 6.74
C HIS A 63 -6.05 4.31 5.66
N THR A 64 -4.83 4.37 5.16
CA THR A 64 -4.30 3.42 4.17
C THR A 64 -3.65 2.24 4.87
N PHE A 65 -3.96 1.03 4.38
CA PHE A 65 -3.35 -0.21 4.83
C PHE A 65 -2.43 -0.78 3.75
N ILE A 66 -1.15 -0.90 4.08
CA ILE A 66 -0.10 -1.46 3.20
C ILE A 66 0.44 -2.71 3.85
N CYS A 67 -0.03 -3.87 3.38
CA CYS A 67 0.32 -5.16 3.94
C CYS A 67 1.71 -5.64 3.51
N GLU A 68 2.17 -6.70 4.14
CA GLU A 68 3.41 -7.38 3.80
C GLU A 68 3.47 -7.77 2.31
N GLY A 69 4.65 -7.59 1.68
CA GLY A 69 4.89 -7.93 0.27
C GLY A 69 4.51 -6.82 -0.71
N VAL A 70 3.99 -5.68 -0.25
CA VAL A 70 3.71 -4.53 -1.11
C VAL A 70 4.98 -3.72 -1.35
N THR A 71 5.27 -3.44 -2.61
CA THR A 71 6.32 -2.51 -3.03
C THR A 71 5.70 -1.33 -3.76
N ILE A 72 5.95 -0.13 -3.26
CA ILE A 72 5.55 1.13 -3.86
C ILE A 72 6.84 1.83 -4.32
N ASP A 73 6.97 2.08 -5.62
CA ASP A 73 8.12 2.77 -6.19
C ASP A 73 8.07 4.29 -5.86
N ASP A 74 9.01 5.07 -6.39
CA ASP A 74 9.11 6.52 -6.17
C ASP A 74 7.93 7.32 -6.76
N ASP A 75 7.67 8.51 -6.23
CA ASP A 75 6.75 9.52 -6.78
C ASP A 75 5.27 9.07 -6.84
N VAL A 76 4.88 8.07 -6.05
CA VAL A 76 3.51 7.51 -6.04
C VAL A 76 2.60 8.30 -5.11
N PHE A 77 1.37 8.57 -5.59
CA PHE A 77 0.29 9.08 -4.77
C PHE A 77 -0.66 7.95 -4.38
N VAL A 78 -0.94 7.81 -3.08
CA VAL A 78 -1.93 6.89 -2.52
C VAL A 78 -2.99 7.70 -1.77
N GLY A 79 -4.22 7.63 -2.25
CA GLY A 79 -5.39 8.31 -1.68
C GLY A 79 -5.78 7.79 -0.29
N HIS A 80 -6.81 8.40 0.29
CA HIS A 80 -7.30 8.02 1.62
C HIS A 80 -7.99 6.65 1.59
N GLY A 81 -7.80 5.84 2.63
CA GLY A 81 -8.52 4.58 2.79
C GLY A 81 -8.22 3.53 1.72
N VAL A 82 -7.04 3.56 1.13
CA VAL A 82 -6.61 2.52 0.18
C VAL A 82 -6.22 1.26 0.93
N MET A 83 -6.70 0.11 0.45
CA MET A 83 -6.48 -1.21 1.04
C MET A 83 -5.75 -2.13 0.08
N PHE A 84 -4.59 -2.63 0.49
CA PHE A 84 -3.89 -3.70 -0.21
C PHE A 84 -4.20 -5.04 0.44
N THR A 85 -4.25 -6.11 -0.36
CA THR A 85 -4.32 -7.50 0.13
C THR A 85 -3.08 -8.27 -0.32
N ASN A 86 -2.73 -9.34 0.38
CA ASN A 86 -1.52 -10.14 0.10
C ASN A 86 -1.77 -11.64 0.15
N ASP A 87 -3.04 -12.05 0.27
CA ASP A 87 -3.47 -13.44 0.21
C ASP A 87 -4.66 -13.56 -0.75
N LEU A 88 -4.61 -14.55 -1.65
CA LEU A 88 -5.68 -14.83 -2.62
C LEU A 88 -6.80 -15.69 -2.05
N PHE A 89 -6.51 -16.47 -1.02
CA PHE A 89 -7.43 -17.43 -0.41
C PHE A 89 -7.37 -17.39 1.11
N PRO A 90 -7.64 -16.24 1.75
CA PRO A 90 -7.46 -16.08 3.19
C PRO A 90 -8.36 -17.04 3.98
N ARG A 91 -7.78 -17.66 4.98
CA ARG A 91 -8.46 -18.54 5.91
C ARG A 91 -8.06 -18.20 7.33
N ALA A 92 -8.98 -18.28 8.26
CA ALA A 92 -8.69 -18.09 9.68
C ALA A 92 -8.04 -19.33 10.30
N SER A 93 -8.36 -20.50 9.78
CA SER A 93 -7.92 -21.78 10.35
C SER A 93 -7.58 -22.82 9.29
N VAL A 94 -6.75 -23.78 9.67
CA VAL A 94 -6.39 -24.98 8.93
C VAL A 94 -6.38 -26.15 9.90
N ASP A 95 -6.97 -27.28 9.52
CA ASP A 95 -7.02 -28.54 10.32
C ASP A 95 -7.47 -28.30 11.79
N GLY A 96 -8.47 -27.43 12.00
CA GLY A 96 -9.05 -27.15 13.31
C GLY A 96 -8.22 -26.26 14.23
N ARG A 97 -7.10 -25.69 13.77
CA ARG A 97 -6.28 -24.68 14.50
C ARG A 97 -6.22 -23.35 13.75
N LEU A 98 -5.92 -22.28 14.45
CA LEU A 98 -5.64 -21.00 13.81
C LEU A 98 -4.43 -21.13 12.86
N GLN A 99 -4.52 -20.46 11.71
CA GLN A 99 -3.39 -20.36 10.79
C GLN A 99 -2.23 -19.59 11.43
N THR A 100 -1.03 -19.99 11.04
CA THR A 100 0.24 -19.32 11.35
C THR A 100 0.88 -18.80 10.06
N GLU A 101 1.99 -18.08 10.15
CA GLU A 101 2.74 -17.61 8.98
C GLU A 101 3.22 -18.75 8.05
N ALA A 102 3.33 -19.99 8.55
CA ALA A 102 3.73 -21.14 7.75
C ALA A 102 2.61 -21.75 6.89
N ASP A 103 1.37 -21.38 7.16
CA ASP A 103 0.20 -21.99 6.51
C ASP A 103 -0.27 -21.26 5.25
N TRP A 104 0.31 -20.12 4.93
CA TRP A 104 -0.05 -19.33 3.77
C TRP A 104 1.19 -18.67 3.13
N LYS A 105 1.04 -18.11 1.96
CA LYS A 105 2.13 -17.50 1.24
C LYS A 105 1.76 -16.10 0.78
N VAL A 106 2.61 -15.14 1.12
CA VAL A 106 2.48 -13.76 0.65
C VAL A 106 2.55 -13.71 -0.87
N VAL A 107 1.56 -13.08 -1.49
CA VAL A 107 1.52 -12.79 -2.92
C VAL A 107 1.87 -11.31 -3.10
N PRO A 108 3.05 -10.98 -3.66
CA PRO A 108 3.54 -9.61 -3.70
C PRO A 108 2.74 -8.75 -4.69
N THR A 109 2.54 -7.48 -4.31
CA THR A 109 1.90 -6.45 -5.14
C THR A 109 2.88 -5.32 -5.40
N ARG A 110 2.90 -4.78 -6.62
CA ARG A 110 3.78 -3.66 -6.98
C ARG A 110 3.02 -2.47 -7.53
N VAL A 111 3.39 -1.28 -7.06
CA VAL A 111 2.95 0.01 -7.60
C VAL A 111 4.17 0.70 -8.19
N LYS A 112 4.20 0.86 -9.50
CA LYS A 112 5.34 1.45 -10.21
C LYS A 112 5.36 2.97 -10.06
N ARG A 113 6.51 3.56 -10.41
CA ARG A 113 6.80 4.99 -10.29
C ARG A 113 5.67 5.87 -10.83
N GLY A 114 5.38 6.97 -10.12
CA GLY A 114 4.46 8.01 -10.58
C GLY A 114 3.00 7.61 -10.67
N ALA A 115 2.63 6.39 -10.29
CA ALA A 115 1.24 5.97 -10.28
C ALA A 115 0.42 6.79 -9.25
N SER A 116 -0.87 6.96 -9.54
CA SER A 116 -1.82 7.65 -8.66
C SER A 116 -3.01 6.76 -8.35
N ILE A 117 -3.22 6.50 -7.07
CA ILE A 117 -4.30 5.64 -6.59
C ILE A 117 -5.34 6.51 -5.88
N GLY A 118 -6.57 6.50 -6.37
CA GLY A 118 -7.69 7.25 -5.80
C GLY A 118 -8.10 6.74 -4.42
N SER A 119 -8.85 7.57 -3.68
CA SER A 119 -9.33 7.19 -2.34
C SER A 119 -10.29 6.01 -2.37
N GLY A 120 -10.26 5.18 -1.33
CA GLY A 120 -11.13 4.02 -1.17
C GLY A 120 -10.89 2.88 -2.14
N VAL A 121 -9.75 2.86 -2.81
CA VAL A 121 -9.38 1.76 -3.74
C VAL A 121 -8.98 0.51 -2.95
N VAL A 122 -9.44 -0.65 -3.44
CA VAL A 122 -8.97 -1.96 -2.97
C VAL A 122 -8.13 -2.61 -4.07
N ILE A 123 -6.92 -3.08 -3.72
CA ILE A 123 -5.99 -3.72 -4.65
C ILE A 123 -5.77 -5.16 -4.21
N LEU A 124 -6.11 -6.11 -5.08
CA LEU A 124 -5.94 -7.52 -4.79
C LEU A 124 -4.46 -7.94 -4.86
N ALA A 125 -4.16 -9.00 -4.15
CA ALA A 125 -2.83 -9.59 -4.11
C ALA A 125 -2.33 -9.99 -5.51
N GLY A 126 -1.05 -9.79 -5.78
CA GLY A 126 -0.41 -10.15 -7.04
C GLY A 126 -0.55 -9.13 -8.17
N VAL A 127 -1.26 -8.03 -7.94
CA VAL A 127 -1.48 -7.00 -8.97
C VAL A 127 -0.26 -6.10 -9.14
N THR A 128 0.06 -5.76 -10.39
CA THR A 128 1.00 -4.68 -10.74
C THR A 128 0.24 -3.47 -11.26
N ILE A 129 0.43 -2.32 -10.59
CA ILE A 129 -0.02 -1.01 -11.08
C ILE A 129 1.14 -0.39 -11.87
N GLY A 130 0.90 -0.11 -13.15
CA GLY A 130 1.89 0.38 -14.10
C GLY A 130 2.44 1.77 -13.78
N GLU A 131 3.55 2.13 -14.42
CA GLU A 131 4.18 3.44 -14.29
C GLU A 131 3.23 4.55 -14.76
N GLY A 132 3.08 5.61 -13.97
CA GLY A 132 2.18 6.71 -14.29
C GLY A 132 0.70 6.33 -14.45
N ALA A 133 0.30 5.11 -14.08
CA ALA A 133 -1.09 4.69 -14.14
C ALA A 133 -1.97 5.45 -13.14
N MET A 134 -3.26 5.57 -13.44
CA MET A 134 -4.21 6.25 -12.58
C MET A 134 -5.39 5.35 -12.24
N ILE A 135 -5.59 5.12 -10.95
CA ILE A 135 -6.70 4.30 -10.43
C ILE A 135 -7.80 5.24 -9.90
N GLY A 136 -8.99 5.14 -10.46
CA GLY A 136 -10.15 5.93 -10.03
C GLY A 136 -10.57 5.60 -8.60
N ALA A 137 -11.04 6.61 -7.86
CA ALA A 137 -11.51 6.43 -6.48
C ALA A 137 -12.61 5.35 -6.39
N GLY A 138 -12.60 4.56 -5.32
CA GLY A 138 -13.55 3.47 -5.07
C GLY A 138 -13.42 2.25 -5.99
N ALA A 139 -12.38 2.18 -6.81
CA ALA A 139 -12.17 1.03 -7.68
C ALA A 139 -11.71 -0.23 -6.90
N VAL A 140 -12.05 -1.40 -7.42
CA VAL A 140 -11.46 -2.67 -6.96
C VAL A 140 -10.61 -3.26 -8.08
N VAL A 141 -9.28 -3.18 -7.89
CA VAL A 141 -8.31 -3.60 -8.90
C VAL A 141 -8.01 -5.09 -8.73
N THR A 142 -8.43 -5.86 -9.71
CA THR A 142 -8.35 -7.33 -9.68
C THR A 142 -7.33 -7.91 -10.67
N HIS A 143 -6.76 -7.06 -11.54
CA HIS A 143 -5.79 -7.43 -12.56
C HIS A 143 -4.78 -6.30 -12.74
N ASP A 144 -3.66 -6.61 -13.37
CA ASP A 144 -2.63 -5.63 -13.69
C ASP A 144 -3.18 -4.45 -14.48
N VAL A 145 -2.66 -3.27 -14.17
CA VAL A 145 -2.95 -2.04 -14.90
C VAL A 145 -1.69 -1.65 -15.67
N PRO A 146 -1.75 -1.55 -17.01
CA PRO A 146 -0.59 -1.17 -17.82
C PRO A 146 -0.08 0.23 -17.48
N ASP A 147 1.18 0.50 -17.87
CA ASP A 147 1.80 1.81 -17.71
C ASP A 147 0.93 2.88 -18.39
N HIS A 148 0.79 4.04 -17.77
CA HIS A 148 0.06 5.20 -18.26
C HIS A 148 -1.44 4.97 -18.59
N HIS A 149 -2.06 3.95 -18.01
CA HIS A 149 -3.50 3.70 -18.22
C HIS A 149 -4.35 4.13 -17.03
N VAL A 150 -5.58 4.52 -17.34
CA VAL A 150 -6.62 4.73 -16.34
C VAL A 150 -7.36 3.42 -16.10
N ALA A 151 -7.54 3.02 -14.83
CA ALA A 151 -8.43 1.94 -14.45
C ALA A 151 -9.44 2.43 -13.42
N LYS A 152 -10.72 2.08 -13.56
CA LYS A 152 -11.80 2.53 -12.65
C LYS A 152 -12.95 1.53 -12.59
N GLY A 153 -13.72 1.62 -11.51
CA GLY A 153 -14.94 0.82 -11.32
C GLY A 153 -14.77 -0.42 -10.45
N LEU A 154 -15.83 -1.21 -10.35
CA LEU A 154 -15.96 -2.40 -9.49
C LEU A 154 -16.54 -3.57 -10.31
N PRO A 155 -15.74 -4.57 -10.73
CA PRO A 155 -14.28 -4.57 -10.73
C PRO A 155 -13.72 -3.50 -11.68
N ALA A 156 -12.48 -3.08 -11.44
CA ALA A 156 -11.83 -2.06 -12.27
C ALA A 156 -11.69 -2.53 -13.72
N ARG A 157 -11.97 -1.62 -14.63
CA ARG A 157 -11.80 -1.80 -16.08
C ARG A 157 -10.82 -0.78 -16.61
N LEU A 158 -10.01 -1.19 -17.56
CA LEU A 158 -9.10 -0.28 -18.26
C LEU A 158 -9.90 0.74 -19.06
N GLY A 159 -9.50 1.98 -18.93
CA GLY A 159 -9.99 3.11 -19.70
C GLY A 159 -8.95 3.62 -20.70
N ARG A 160 -8.93 4.92 -20.92
CA ARG A 160 -7.98 5.55 -21.84
C ARG A 160 -6.54 5.44 -21.35
N GLU A 161 -5.62 5.44 -22.29
CA GLU A 161 -4.21 5.71 -22.05
C GLU A 161 -3.99 7.21 -21.77
N LEU A 162 -3.12 7.52 -20.84
CA LEU A 162 -2.73 8.89 -20.50
C LEU A 162 -1.58 9.32 -21.41
N SER A 163 -1.69 10.48 -22.06
CA SER A 163 -0.55 11.02 -22.78
C SER A 163 0.55 11.43 -21.79
N THR A 164 1.78 11.06 -22.08
CA THR A 164 2.95 11.36 -21.27
C THR A 164 3.31 12.87 -21.24
N THR A 165 2.60 13.70 -22.03
CA THR A 165 2.92 15.11 -22.29
C THR A 165 1.95 16.13 -21.73
N SER A 166 0.87 15.75 -21.05
CA SER A 166 -0.13 16.72 -20.57
C SER A 166 -0.51 16.53 -19.11
N THR A 167 -0.42 17.62 -18.34
CA THR A 167 -1.20 17.78 -17.11
C THR A 167 -2.68 17.59 -17.49
N PRO A 168 -3.45 16.73 -16.80
CA PRO A 168 -4.86 16.56 -17.13
C PRO A 168 -5.58 17.90 -17.01
N SER A 169 -6.14 18.39 -18.10
CA SER A 169 -7.17 19.41 -18.04
C SER A 169 -8.41 18.82 -17.35
N ARG A 170 -9.00 19.59 -16.46
CA ARG A 170 -10.22 19.21 -15.71
C ARG A 170 -11.38 18.89 -16.64
#